data_075c79e68b670f10c3554463f7988198
#
_entry.id   075c79e68b670f10c3554463f7988198
#
_cell.length_a   1.000
_cell.length_b   1.000
_cell.length_c   1.000
_cell.angle_alpha   90.00
_cell.angle_beta   90.00
_cell.angle_gamma   90.00
#
_symmetry.space_group_name_H-M   'P 1'
#
loop_
_entity.id
_entity.type
_entity.pdbx_description
1 polymer ?
#
loop_
_entity_poly.entity_id
_entity_poly.type
_entity_poly.pdbx_seq_one_letter_code
_entity_poly.pdbx_strand_id
1 'polypeptide(L)'
;MKAIFDDRQWNHDPKHFMANGRILPNPEQPRRIEVLRAGAKAAGCVFEAPKDAGLGPIAAIHTAEYLTFLQNIYRRWQYIDGAGDEVIPNIHPARRTDGYPKSATGQSGYHQADTACPIAQGTW
;
A
#
# COMPACT_ATOMS: atom_id res chain seq x y z
N MET A 1 27.64 -2.27 -6.43
CA MET A 1 26.48 -1.37 -6.52
C MET A 1 25.91 -1.15 -5.11
N LYS A 2 25.37 0.02 -4.78
CA LYS A 2 24.65 0.26 -3.51
C LYS A 2 23.23 -0.27 -3.62
N ALA A 3 22.74 -0.86 -2.54
CA ALA A 3 21.35 -1.26 -2.35
C ALA A 3 20.83 -0.63 -1.04
N ILE A 4 19.73 0.08 -1.12
CA ILE A 4 19.09 0.67 0.07
C ILE A 4 18.10 -0.34 0.61
N PHE A 5 18.16 -0.59 1.91
CA PHE A 5 17.32 -1.57 2.56
C PHE A 5 16.90 -1.08 3.96
N ASP A 6 15.62 -1.30 4.30
CA ASP A 6 15.04 -1.00 5.60
C ASP A 6 14.18 -2.17 6.06
N ASP A 7 14.37 -2.62 7.30
CA ASP A 7 13.61 -3.73 7.86
C ASP A 7 12.10 -3.40 8.04
N ARG A 8 11.70 -2.13 8.01
CA ARG A 8 10.28 -1.73 8.05
C ARG A 8 9.47 -2.29 6.88
N GLN A 9 10.11 -2.68 5.77
CA GLN A 9 9.44 -3.34 4.65
C GLN A 9 8.70 -4.63 5.06
N TRP A 10 9.12 -5.29 6.15
CA TRP A 10 8.45 -6.48 6.68
C TRP A 10 7.05 -6.19 7.22
N ASN A 11 6.75 -4.94 7.55
CA ASN A 11 5.45 -4.56 8.09
C ASN A 11 4.34 -4.53 7.03
N HIS A 12 4.69 -4.41 5.75
CA HIS A 12 3.72 -4.47 4.67
C HIS A 12 3.47 -5.93 4.30
N ASP A 13 2.41 -6.52 4.85
CA ASP A 13 2.09 -7.94 4.73
C ASP A 13 0.59 -8.18 4.47
N PRO A 14 0.06 -7.70 3.34
CA PRO A 14 -1.32 -7.99 2.97
C PRO A 14 -1.48 -9.48 2.69
N LYS A 15 -2.51 -10.10 3.28
CA LYS A 15 -2.75 -11.54 3.12
C LYS A 15 -3.55 -11.86 1.87
N HIS A 16 -4.42 -10.95 1.46
CA HIS A 16 -5.34 -11.15 0.36
C HIS A 16 -5.32 -10.01 -0.63
N PHE A 17 -5.73 -10.29 -1.85
CA PHE A 17 -6.03 -9.32 -2.89
C PHE A 17 -7.25 -9.79 -3.68
N MET A 18 -7.81 -8.95 -4.52
CA MET A 18 -8.93 -9.32 -5.38
C MET A 18 -8.54 -9.26 -6.85
N ALA A 19 -8.79 -10.34 -7.57
CA ALA A 19 -8.64 -10.40 -9.01
C ALA A 19 -9.81 -11.18 -9.62
N ASN A 20 -10.33 -10.69 -10.74
CA ASN A 20 -11.44 -11.32 -11.47
C ASN A 20 -12.66 -11.66 -10.56
N GLY A 21 -12.97 -10.78 -9.60
CA GLY A 21 -14.07 -10.98 -8.65
C GLY A 21 -13.82 -12.05 -7.58
N ARG A 22 -12.57 -12.52 -7.42
CA ARG A 22 -12.20 -13.54 -6.43
C ARG A 22 -11.19 -12.97 -5.44
N ILE A 23 -11.38 -13.28 -4.16
CA ILE A 23 -10.37 -13.05 -3.12
C ILE A 23 -9.36 -14.19 -3.19
N LEU A 24 -8.10 -13.85 -3.32
CA LEU A 24 -6.97 -14.77 -3.50
C LEU A 24 -5.87 -14.43 -2.50
N PRO A 25 -5.00 -15.40 -2.11
CA PRO A 25 -3.81 -15.11 -1.34
C PRO A 25 -2.91 -14.11 -2.08
N ASN A 26 -2.42 -13.10 -1.37
CA ASN A 26 -1.58 -12.08 -1.97
C ASN A 26 -0.18 -12.66 -2.31
N PRO A 27 0.29 -12.54 -3.56
CA PRO A 27 1.63 -12.98 -3.93
C PRO A 27 2.73 -12.03 -3.42
N GLU A 28 2.38 -10.78 -3.08
CA GLU A 28 3.30 -9.78 -2.51
C GLU A 28 3.53 -10.06 -1.02
N GLN A 29 4.31 -11.10 -0.74
CA GLN A 29 4.62 -11.57 0.61
C GLN A 29 5.93 -10.96 1.11
N PRO A 30 6.09 -10.68 2.41
CA PRO A 30 7.36 -10.22 2.99
C PRO A 30 8.53 -11.17 2.69
N ARG A 31 8.27 -12.46 2.50
CA ARG A 31 9.29 -13.44 2.08
C ARG A 31 10.04 -13.04 0.80
N ARG A 32 9.44 -12.26 -0.09
CA ARG A 32 10.12 -11.72 -1.28
C ARG A 32 11.34 -10.88 -0.90
N ILE A 33 11.29 -10.19 0.23
CA ILE A 33 12.38 -9.36 0.74
C ILE A 33 13.61 -10.22 1.02
N GLU A 34 13.46 -11.42 1.60
CA GLU A 34 14.55 -12.37 1.85
C GLU A 34 15.25 -12.76 0.55
N VAL A 35 14.45 -13.16 -0.45
CA VAL A 35 14.95 -13.62 -1.73
C VAL A 35 15.67 -12.49 -2.47
N LEU A 36 15.08 -11.30 -2.52
CA LEU A 36 15.67 -10.14 -3.17
C LEU A 36 16.96 -9.68 -2.47
N ARG A 37 16.97 -9.69 -1.13
CA ARG A 37 18.15 -9.34 -0.34
C ARG A 37 19.29 -10.34 -0.55
N ALA A 38 18.97 -11.64 -0.56
CA ALA A 38 19.96 -12.69 -0.82
C ALA A 38 20.54 -12.57 -2.24
N GLY A 39 19.67 -12.34 -3.24
CA GLY A 39 20.11 -12.13 -4.62
C GLY A 39 20.99 -10.90 -4.80
N ALA A 40 20.60 -9.76 -4.20
CA ALA A 40 21.41 -8.55 -4.24
C ALA A 40 22.78 -8.72 -3.56
N LYS A 41 22.82 -9.44 -2.42
CA LYS A 41 24.07 -9.79 -1.74
C LYS A 41 24.96 -10.67 -2.62
N ALA A 42 24.40 -11.70 -3.24
CA ALA A 42 25.13 -12.57 -4.16
C ALA A 42 25.67 -11.82 -5.38
N ALA A 43 24.96 -10.79 -5.83
CA ALA A 43 25.42 -9.89 -6.90
C ALA A 43 26.45 -8.84 -6.45
N GLY A 44 26.96 -8.91 -5.23
CA GLY A 44 27.98 -8.00 -4.70
C GLY A 44 27.46 -6.60 -4.32
N CYS A 45 26.17 -6.45 -4.05
CA CYS A 45 25.63 -5.19 -3.55
C CYS A 45 26.05 -4.93 -2.10
N VAL A 46 26.36 -3.67 -1.79
CA VAL A 46 26.58 -3.18 -0.43
C VAL A 46 25.29 -2.52 0.06
N PHE A 47 24.79 -3.00 1.21
CA PHE A 47 23.55 -2.49 1.79
C PHE A 47 23.81 -1.28 2.68
N GLU A 48 22.97 -0.27 2.51
CA GLU A 48 22.92 0.93 3.36
C GLU A 48 21.48 1.14 3.85
N ALA A 49 21.33 1.62 5.06
CA ALA A 49 20.02 2.06 5.57
C ALA A 49 19.59 3.35 4.85
N PRO A 50 18.29 3.54 4.58
CA PRO A 50 17.81 4.81 4.05
C PRO A 50 18.00 5.93 5.08
N LYS A 51 18.21 7.15 4.58
CA LYS A 51 18.05 8.35 5.39
C LYS A 51 16.60 8.79 5.32
N ASP A 52 16.05 9.17 6.46
CA ASP A 52 14.71 9.75 6.48
C ASP A 52 14.76 11.14 5.83
N ALA A 53 14.11 11.25 4.69
CA ALA A 53 13.95 12.51 3.97
C ALA A 53 12.66 13.26 4.36
N GLY A 54 11.87 12.73 5.27
CA GLY A 54 10.57 13.24 5.66
C GLY A 54 9.54 13.17 4.53
N LEU A 55 8.41 13.86 4.71
CA LEU A 55 7.30 13.85 3.75
C LEU A 55 7.53 14.79 2.54
N GLY A 56 8.49 15.70 2.59
CA GLY A 56 8.70 16.70 1.54
C GLY A 56 8.81 16.13 0.13
N PRO A 57 9.72 15.17 -0.14
CA PRO A 57 9.86 14.58 -1.47
C PRO A 57 8.60 13.83 -1.94
N ILE A 58 7.88 13.20 -1.02
CA ILE A 58 6.64 12.48 -1.31
C ILE A 58 5.52 13.46 -1.65
N ALA A 59 5.39 14.53 -0.88
CA ALA A 59 4.40 15.58 -1.08
C ALA A 59 4.64 16.42 -2.35
N ALA A 60 5.86 16.39 -2.90
CA ALA A 60 6.15 17.02 -4.19
C ALA A 60 5.49 16.30 -5.37
N ILE A 61 5.14 15.01 -5.20
CA ILE A 61 4.54 14.16 -6.24
C ILE A 61 3.09 13.85 -5.93
N HIS A 62 2.78 13.56 -4.66
CA HIS A 62 1.45 13.17 -4.21
C HIS A 62 0.70 14.33 -3.58
N THR A 63 -0.60 14.42 -3.84
CA THR A 63 -1.45 15.44 -3.23
C THR A 63 -1.58 15.23 -1.71
N ALA A 64 -1.77 16.30 -0.96
CA ALA A 64 -2.03 16.24 0.48
C ALA A 64 -3.25 15.37 0.81
N GLU A 65 -4.26 15.38 -0.06
CA GLU A 65 -5.46 14.56 0.05
C GLU A 65 -5.12 13.06 -0.02
N TYR A 66 -4.29 12.65 -0.99
CA TYR A 66 -3.84 11.26 -1.12
C TYR A 66 -3.01 10.81 0.08
N LEU A 67 -2.10 11.64 0.54
CA LEU A 67 -1.26 11.31 1.71
C LEU A 67 -2.11 11.18 2.99
N THR A 68 -3.09 12.08 3.18
CA THR A 68 -4.04 11.98 4.30
C THR A 68 -4.89 10.71 4.20
N PHE A 69 -5.33 10.35 2.99
CA PHE A 69 -6.02 9.09 2.74
C PHE A 69 -5.15 7.91 3.18
N LEU A 70 -3.94 7.80 2.65
CA LEU A 70 -3.05 6.67 2.89
C LEU A 70 -2.72 6.47 4.37
N GLN A 71 -2.49 7.57 5.11
CA GLN A 71 -2.24 7.55 6.57
C GLN A 71 -3.41 7.00 7.40
N ASN A 72 -4.64 7.20 6.93
CA ASN A 72 -5.82 6.98 7.78
C ASN A 72 -6.71 5.85 7.31
N ILE A 73 -6.61 5.43 6.04
CA ILE A 73 -7.61 4.55 5.43
C ILE A 73 -7.68 3.18 6.10
N TYR A 74 -6.55 2.58 6.44
CA TYR A 74 -6.56 1.27 7.09
C TYR A 74 -7.37 1.30 8.39
N ARG A 75 -7.08 2.26 9.27
CA ARG A 75 -7.82 2.42 10.53
C ARG A 75 -9.31 2.69 10.30
N ARG A 76 -9.66 3.53 9.34
CA ARG A 76 -11.06 3.87 9.02
C ARG A 76 -11.80 2.69 8.41
N TRP A 77 -11.11 1.84 7.67
CA TRP A 77 -11.67 0.64 7.06
C TRP A 77 -12.16 -0.35 8.13
N GLN A 78 -11.43 -0.49 9.22
CA GLN A 78 -11.78 -1.39 10.33
C GLN A 78 -13.10 -1.03 11.05
N TYR A 79 -13.65 0.17 10.83
CA TYR A 79 -14.97 0.57 11.34
C TYR A 79 -16.13 0.23 10.39
N ILE A 80 -15.86 -0.35 9.24
CA ILE A 80 -16.90 -0.80 8.31
C ILE A 80 -17.32 -2.21 8.73
N ASP A 81 -18.60 -2.36 9.06
CA ASP A 81 -19.15 -3.68 9.43
C ASP A 81 -19.00 -4.67 8.28
N GLY A 82 -18.44 -5.85 8.58
CA GLY A 82 -18.17 -6.90 7.60
C GLY A 82 -17.05 -6.63 6.60
N ALA A 83 -16.24 -5.57 6.79
CA ALA A 83 -15.06 -5.35 5.95
C ALA A 83 -14.00 -6.43 6.17
N GLY A 84 -13.23 -6.73 5.13
CA GLY A 84 -12.04 -7.58 5.23
C GLY A 84 -10.87 -6.87 5.93
N ASP A 85 -9.82 -7.64 6.22
CA ASP A 85 -8.64 -7.13 6.91
C ASP A 85 -7.85 -6.12 6.05
N GLU A 86 -7.90 -6.26 4.74
CA GLU A 86 -7.25 -5.34 3.81
C GLU A 86 -8.24 -4.35 3.21
N VAL A 87 -7.75 -3.15 2.93
CA VAL A 87 -8.52 -2.14 2.18
C VAL A 87 -8.49 -2.50 0.70
N ILE A 88 -9.55 -3.12 0.25
CA ILE A 88 -9.75 -3.50 -1.15
C ILE A 88 -11.04 -2.85 -1.65
N PRO A 89 -10.98 -1.88 -2.56
CA PRO A 89 -12.19 -1.20 -3.03
C PRO A 89 -13.01 -2.13 -3.91
N ASN A 90 -14.33 -2.06 -3.75
CA ASN A 90 -15.29 -2.72 -4.62
C ASN A 90 -15.98 -1.76 -5.61
N ILE A 91 -15.70 -0.47 -5.48
CA ILE A 91 -16.27 0.60 -6.30
C ILE A 91 -15.14 1.55 -6.69
N HIS A 92 -15.02 1.83 -7.98
CA HIS A 92 -14.15 2.86 -8.51
C HIS A 92 -15.01 3.97 -9.09
N PRO A 93 -15.18 5.11 -8.40
CA PRO A 93 -16.00 6.20 -8.90
C PRO A 93 -15.41 6.72 -10.21
N ALA A 94 -16.28 6.88 -11.21
CA ALA A 94 -15.92 7.48 -12.47
C ALA A 94 -15.56 8.97 -12.28
N ARG A 95 -14.91 9.60 -13.26
CA ARG A 95 -14.50 11.02 -13.27
C ARG A 95 -15.64 12.05 -13.04
N ARG A 96 -16.89 11.61 -12.94
CA ARG A 96 -18.09 12.44 -12.72
C ARG A 96 -18.60 12.41 -11.30
N THR A 97 -17.74 12.25 -10.32
CA THR A 97 -18.13 12.39 -8.91
C THR A 97 -18.26 13.86 -8.55
N ASP A 98 -19.37 14.21 -7.94
CA ASP A 98 -19.65 15.57 -7.45
C ASP A 98 -18.87 15.86 -6.15
N GLY A 99 -17.55 15.76 -6.23
CA GLY A 99 -16.64 16.05 -5.13
C GLY A 99 -15.93 14.83 -4.56
N TYR A 100 -15.08 15.09 -3.57
CA TYR A 100 -14.26 14.08 -2.91
C TYR A 100 -15.11 13.22 -1.95
N PRO A 101 -15.03 11.88 -2.02
CA PRO A 101 -15.82 10.99 -1.18
C PRO A 101 -15.50 11.16 0.32
N LYS A 102 -16.53 11.11 1.17
CA LYS A 102 -16.39 11.21 2.63
C LYS A 102 -16.25 9.84 3.31
N SER A 103 -16.84 8.79 2.74
CA SER A 103 -16.77 7.43 3.29
C SER A 103 -15.42 6.77 3.03
N ALA A 104 -15.00 5.84 3.88
CA ALA A 104 -13.78 5.05 3.68
C ALA A 104 -13.86 4.22 2.39
N THR A 105 -15.00 3.59 2.11
CA THR A 105 -15.23 2.82 0.86
C THR A 105 -15.11 3.72 -0.38
N GLY A 106 -15.71 4.91 -0.35
CA GLY A 106 -15.61 5.84 -1.46
C GLY A 106 -14.18 6.35 -1.69
N GLN A 107 -13.47 6.67 -0.60
CA GLN A 107 -12.08 7.13 -0.69
C GLN A 107 -11.14 6.03 -1.16
N SER A 108 -11.33 4.77 -0.74
CA SER A 108 -10.54 3.66 -1.25
C SER A 108 -10.71 3.49 -2.76
N GLY A 109 -11.93 3.50 -3.26
CA GLY A 109 -12.21 3.41 -4.70
C GLY A 109 -11.73 4.63 -5.50
N TYR A 110 -11.68 5.82 -4.87
CA TYR A 110 -11.19 7.05 -5.51
C TYR A 110 -9.66 7.02 -5.70
N HIS A 111 -8.91 6.51 -4.72
CA HIS A 111 -7.46 6.55 -4.71
C HIS A 111 -6.78 5.26 -5.17
N GLN A 112 -7.39 4.10 -4.94
CA GLN A 112 -6.85 2.82 -5.38
C GLN A 112 -7.39 2.46 -6.76
N ALA A 113 -6.54 2.48 -7.77
CA ALA A 113 -6.92 2.14 -9.14
C ALA A 113 -6.99 0.62 -9.39
N ASP A 114 -6.37 -0.17 -8.51
CA ASP A 114 -6.23 -1.61 -8.67
C ASP A 114 -6.58 -2.36 -7.37
N THR A 115 -7.44 -3.37 -7.48
CA THR A 115 -7.80 -4.26 -6.38
C THR A 115 -6.70 -5.27 -6.02
N ALA A 116 -5.71 -5.41 -6.89
CA ALA A 116 -4.51 -6.23 -6.65
C ALA A 116 -3.45 -5.54 -5.78
N CYS A 117 -3.64 -4.25 -5.47
CA CYS A 117 -2.75 -3.47 -4.60
C CYS A 117 -3.47 -3.09 -3.30
N PRO A 118 -3.72 -4.03 -2.39
CA PRO A 118 -4.42 -3.76 -1.14
C PRO A 118 -3.58 -2.93 -0.19
N ILE A 119 -4.25 -2.15 0.66
CA ILE A 119 -3.62 -1.45 1.79
C ILE A 119 -3.88 -2.27 3.05
N ALA A 120 -2.81 -2.62 3.75
CA ALA A 120 -2.83 -3.39 4.99
C ALA A 120 -2.28 -2.56 6.17
N GLN A 121 -2.28 -3.16 7.36
CA GLN A 121 -1.63 -2.61 8.54
C GLN A 121 -0.17 -2.40 8.27
N GLY A 122 0.48 -1.45 8.24
CA GLY A 122 1.92 -1.28 7.97
C GLY A 122 2.25 -0.92 6.52
N THR A 123 1.24 -0.59 5.71
CA THR A 123 1.47 0.00 4.39
C THR A 123 1.97 1.45 4.48
N TRP A 124 1.59 2.17 5.55
CA TRP A 124 2.05 3.54 5.84
C TRP A 124 3.13 3.56 6.91
#